data_d1e07ba73624d01053d699ec8aef2fb2
#
_entry.id   d1e07ba73624d01053d699ec8aef2fb2
#
_cell.length_a   1.000
_cell.length_b   1.000
_cell.length_c   1.000
_cell.angle_alpha   90.00
_cell.angle_beta   90.00
_cell.angle_gamma   90.00
#
_symmetry.space_group_name_H-M   'P 1'
#
loop_
_entity.id
_entity.type
_entity.pdbx_description
1 polymer ?
#
loop_
_entity_poly.entity_id
_entity_poly.type
_entity_poly.pdbx_seq_one_letter_code
_entity_poly.pdbx_strand_id
1 'polypeptide(L)'
;ALIRETAYKQFLTKDYSMVPLKDIEKSLNLSRGCTSYHYPTKQELFIDVINVYILDVQRVKHASDNLSGLSLFEYFNQDVDNIAKAMDRLSQFVMPEANINGTRAYMSLILQAEKYYPGFHQMLSEIEKNEMAQLRQVVVKAQKDGEIRSSCNTDLLVQQIRLIFLGKSY
;
A
#
# COMPACT_ATOMS: atom_id res chain seq x y z
N ALA A 1 5.09 12.22 15.06
CA ALA A 1 3.87 11.46 14.69
C ALA A 1 2.83 12.38 14.02
N LEU A 2 2.37 13.43 14.70
CA LEU A 2 1.26 14.29 14.25
C LEU A 2 1.50 14.99 12.88
N ILE A 3 2.70 15.55 12.65
CA ILE A 3 3.07 16.17 11.37
C ILE A 3 2.96 15.16 10.23
N ARG A 4 3.47 13.94 10.42
CA ARG A 4 3.44 12.87 9.43
C ARG A 4 2.02 12.43 9.10
N GLU A 5 1.17 12.25 10.10
CA GLU A 5 -0.23 11.86 9.92
C GLU A 5 -1.03 12.92 9.14
N THR A 6 -0.86 14.19 9.49
CA THR A 6 -1.48 15.32 8.78
C THR A 6 -0.97 15.41 7.34
N ALA A 7 0.33 15.23 7.12
CA ALA A 7 0.91 15.19 5.79
C ALA A 7 0.37 14.01 4.97
N TYR A 8 0.26 12.82 5.58
CA TYR A 8 -0.34 11.65 4.94
C TYR A 8 -1.75 11.92 4.44
N LYS A 9 -2.61 12.50 5.30
CA LYS A 9 -3.97 12.86 4.94
C LYS A 9 -4.02 13.86 3.78
N GLN A 10 -3.14 14.87 3.78
CA GLN A 10 -3.08 15.84 2.70
C GLN A 10 -2.57 15.24 1.38
N PHE A 11 -1.56 14.37 1.40
CA PHE A 11 -1.04 13.69 0.20
C PHE A 11 -2.01 12.65 -0.36
N LEU A 12 -2.89 12.05 0.45
CA LEU A 12 -3.96 11.18 -0.03
C LEU A 12 -5.05 11.93 -0.79
N THR A 13 -5.28 13.20 -0.44
CA THR A 13 -6.40 14.00 -0.95
C THR A 13 -5.99 15.03 -2.01
N LYS A 14 -4.69 15.33 -2.11
CA LYS A 14 -4.13 16.34 -3.02
C LYS A 14 -2.85 15.83 -3.66
N ASP A 15 -2.54 16.31 -4.87
CA ASP A 15 -1.23 16.08 -5.47
C ASP A 15 -0.10 16.65 -4.59
N TYR A 16 1.05 15.98 -4.57
CA TYR A 16 2.24 16.42 -3.85
C TYR A 16 2.57 17.90 -4.09
N SER A 17 2.48 18.35 -5.36
CA SER A 17 2.80 19.74 -5.73
C SER A 17 1.89 20.75 -5.03
N MET A 18 0.66 20.37 -4.73
CA MET A 18 -0.39 21.19 -4.13
C MET A 18 -0.36 21.26 -2.59
N VAL A 19 0.57 20.54 -1.96
CA VAL A 19 0.70 20.48 -0.49
C VAL A 19 1.96 21.23 -0.04
N PRO A 20 1.90 22.54 0.26
CA PRO A 20 3.02 23.24 0.84
C PRO A 20 3.15 22.95 2.36
N LEU A 21 4.36 22.95 2.90
CA LEU A 21 4.61 22.69 4.34
C LEU A 21 3.82 23.65 5.26
N LYS A 22 3.62 24.89 4.85
CA LYS A 22 2.84 25.89 5.61
C LYS A 22 1.38 25.46 5.84
N ASP A 23 0.79 24.68 4.95
CA ASP A 23 -0.59 24.22 5.09
C ASP A 23 -0.68 23.11 6.15
N ILE A 24 0.37 22.28 6.26
CA ILE A 24 0.51 21.28 7.33
C ILE A 24 0.66 21.98 8.67
N GLU A 25 1.52 22.99 8.76
CA GLU A 25 1.71 23.81 9.97
C GLU A 25 0.40 24.47 10.40
N LYS A 26 -0.31 25.07 9.45
CA LYS A 26 -1.61 25.71 9.70
C LYS A 26 -2.66 24.72 10.22
N SER A 27 -2.74 23.52 9.64
CA SER A 27 -3.68 22.49 10.07
C SER A 27 -3.44 22.01 11.51
N LEU A 28 -2.21 22.16 11.99
CA LEU A 28 -1.79 21.76 13.33
C LEU A 28 -1.66 22.92 14.32
N ASN A 29 -1.99 24.16 13.90
CA ASN A 29 -1.76 25.38 14.69
C ASN A 29 -0.29 25.52 15.15
N LEU A 30 0.66 25.07 14.32
CA LEU A 30 2.10 25.17 14.58
C LEU A 30 2.65 26.52 14.11
N SER A 31 3.69 26.99 14.78
CA SER A 31 4.43 28.17 14.33
C SER A 31 5.13 27.89 12.99
N ARG A 32 5.32 28.96 12.20
CA ARG A 32 6.02 28.89 10.92
C ARG A 32 7.44 28.33 11.09
N GLY A 33 7.80 27.36 10.27
CA GLY A 33 9.12 26.72 10.30
C GLY A 33 9.21 25.52 11.25
N CYS A 34 8.16 25.22 12.03
CA CYS A 34 8.17 24.07 12.92
C CYS A 34 8.30 22.73 12.15
N THR A 35 7.64 22.60 11.02
CA THR A 35 7.77 21.41 10.16
C THR A 35 9.19 21.29 9.61
N SER A 36 9.81 22.39 9.21
CA SER A 36 11.18 22.41 8.66
C SER A 36 12.25 22.03 9.69
N TYR A 37 11.97 22.17 10.98
CA TYR A 37 12.85 21.68 12.03
C TYR A 37 12.94 20.14 12.05
N HIS A 38 11.85 19.45 11.76
CA HIS A 38 11.79 17.98 11.73
C HIS A 38 12.07 17.40 10.34
N TYR A 39 11.67 18.11 9.31
CA TYR A 39 11.82 17.72 7.91
C TYR A 39 12.36 18.92 7.10
N PRO A 40 13.67 18.96 6.85
CA PRO A 40 14.31 20.05 6.11
C PRO A 40 13.67 20.35 4.76
N THR A 41 13.12 19.33 4.10
CA THR A 41 12.41 19.47 2.82
C THR A 41 11.04 18.77 2.83
N LYS A 42 10.14 19.23 1.97
CA LYS A 42 8.86 18.55 1.74
C LYS A 42 9.06 17.13 1.22
N GLN A 43 10.11 16.89 0.45
CA GLN A 43 10.43 15.59 -0.09
C GLN A 43 10.79 14.59 1.03
N GLU A 44 11.58 15.00 2.01
CA GLU A 44 11.90 14.14 3.16
C GLU A 44 10.66 13.77 3.98
N LEU A 45 9.76 14.73 4.20
CA LEU A 45 8.47 14.45 4.83
C LEU A 45 7.63 13.47 4.00
N PHE A 46 7.59 13.65 2.68
CA PHE A 46 6.87 12.77 1.78
C PHE A 46 7.45 11.34 1.80
N ILE A 47 8.77 11.22 1.71
CA ILE A 47 9.48 9.93 1.80
C ILE A 47 9.16 9.21 3.13
N ASP A 48 9.19 9.92 4.24
CA ASP A 48 8.87 9.37 5.56
C ASP A 48 7.40 8.91 5.65
N VAL A 49 6.47 9.67 5.07
CA VAL A 49 5.07 9.27 4.94
C VAL A 49 4.93 7.97 4.14
N ILE A 50 5.56 7.88 2.98
CA ILE A 50 5.49 6.70 2.13
C ILE A 50 6.12 5.48 2.81
N ASN A 51 7.26 5.64 3.47
CA ASN A 51 7.90 4.56 4.21
C ASN A 51 6.95 3.98 5.26
N VAL A 52 6.40 4.83 6.13
CA VAL A 52 5.63 4.37 7.29
C VAL A 52 4.24 3.86 6.91
N TYR A 53 3.52 4.55 6.02
CA TYR A 53 2.12 4.22 5.73
C TYR A 53 1.92 3.30 4.52
N ILE A 54 2.94 3.13 3.69
CA ILE A 54 2.88 2.27 2.50
C ILE A 54 3.85 1.10 2.64
N LEU A 55 5.16 1.36 2.63
CA LEU A 55 6.16 0.29 2.52
C LEU A 55 6.23 -0.58 3.77
N ASP A 56 6.25 0.02 4.97
CA ASP A 56 6.35 -0.75 6.22
C ASP A 56 5.06 -1.55 6.49
N VAL A 57 3.90 -1.01 6.15
CA VAL A 57 2.62 -1.73 6.28
C VAL A 57 2.61 -2.97 5.39
N GLN A 58 3.09 -2.87 4.16
CA GLN A 58 3.18 -4.02 3.26
C GLN A 58 4.22 -5.04 3.74
N ARG A 59 5.39 -4.60 4.21
CA ARG A 59 6.44 -5.48 4.77
C ARG A 59 5.93 -6.28 5.97
N VAL A 60 5.22 -5.63 6.90
CA VAL A 60 4.67 -6.27 8.10
C VAL A 60 3.57 -7.27 7.74
N LYS A 61 2.69 -6.94 6.78
CA LYS A 61 1.66 -7.86 6.28
C LYS A 61 2.30 -9.18 5.85
N HIS A 62 3.34 -9.14 5.04
CA HIS A 62 3.98 -10.35 4.51
C HIS A 62 4.82 -11.12 5.53
N ALA A 63 5.32 -10.48 6.57
CA ALA A 63 6.07 -11.16 7.64
C ALA A 63 5.17 -11.93 8.61
N SER A 64 3.89 -11.56 8.72
CA SER A 64 2.95 -12.11 9.70
C SER A 64 2.04 -13.22 9.16
N ASP A 65 1.98 -13.40 7.84
CA ASP A 65 1.08 -14.37 7.21
C ASP A 65 1.61 -15.80 7.38
N ASN A 66 1.03 -16.54 8.34
CA ASN A 66 1.25 -17.98 8.45
C ASN A 66 0.39 -18.72 7.40
N LEU A 67 0.88 -18.73 6.16
CA LEU A 67 0.17 -19.26 5.00
C LEU A 67 0.19 -20.80 4.90
N SER A 68 0.95 -21.48 5.78
CA SER A 68 1.29 -22.91 5.64
C SER A 68 0.11 -23.86 5.84
N GLY A 69 -1.02 -23.38 6.38
CA GLY A 69 -2.20 -24.21 6.67
C GLY A 69 -3.40 -23.96 5.76
N LEU A 70 -3.45 -22.83 5.04
CA LEU A 70 -4.63 -22.41 4.30
C LEU A 70 -4.79 -23.17 2.98
N SER A 71 -6.04 -23.46 2.60
CA SER A 71 -6.42 -23.78 1.22
C SER A 71 -6.27 -22.52 0.34
N LEU A 72 -6.21 -22.71 -0.97
CA LEU A 72 -6.16 -21.59 -1.91
C LEU A 72 -7.38 -20.68 -1.78
N PHE A 73 -8.56 -21.28 -1.57
CA PHE A 73 -9.81 -20.55 -1.39
C PHE A 73 -9.79 -19.69 -0.11
N GLU A 74 -9.32 -20.25 1.00
CA GLU A 74 -9.20 -19.54 2.28
C GLU A 74 -8.19 -18.39 2.17
N TYR A 75 -7.05 -18.65 1.53
CA TYR A 75 -6.04 -17.63 1.27
C TYR A 75 -6.62 -16.39 0.55
N PHE A 76 -7.35 -16.65 -0.56
CA PHE A 76 -7.94 -15.56 -1.33
C PHE A 76 -9.03 -14.81 -0.58
N ASN A 77 -9.91 -15.50 0.11
CA ASN A 77 -10.96 -14.85 0.89
C ASN A 77 -10.36 -13.97 1.98
N GLN A 78 -9.34 -14.46 2.67
CA GLN A 78 -8.67 -13.70 3.71
C GLN A 78 -7.94 -12.46 3.15
N ASP A 79 -7.27 -12.58 2.00
CA ASP A 79 -6.55 -11.46 1.39
C ASP A 79 -7.52 -10.39 0.86
N VAL A 80 -8.59 -10.79 0.18
CA VAL A 80 -9.65 -9.87 -0.29
C VAL A 80 -10.30 -9.14 0.89
N ASP A 81 -10.65 -9.85 1.96
CA ASP A 81 -11.24 -9.26 3.17
C ASP A 81 -10.29 -8.26 3.85
N ASN A 82 -9.02 -8.59 3.92
CA ASN A 82 -8.01 -7.70 4.50
C ASN A 82 -7.83 -6.43 3.67
N ILE A 83 -7.80 -6.55 2.34
CA ILE A 83 -7.72 -5.40 1.43
C ILE A 83 -8.99 -4.54 1.56
N ALA A 84 -10.17 -5.13 1.54
CA ALA A 84 -11.43 -4.41 1.68
C ALA A 84 -11.46 -3.61 2.99
N LYS A 85 -11.15 -4.26 4.12
CA LYS A 85 -11.08 -3.60 5.44
C LYS A 85 -10.04 -2.46 5.48
N ALA A 86 -8.88 -2.63 4.82
CA ALA A 86 -7.86 -1.59 4.76
C ALA A 86 -8.36 -0.38 3.95
N MET A 87 -9.03 -0.61 2.82
CA MET A 87 -9.56 0.46 1.97
C MET A 87 -10.75 1.17 2.62
N ASP A 88 -11.59 0.47 3.36
CA ASP A 88 -12.67 1.07 4.15
C ASP A 88 -12.13 1.99 5.25
N ARG A 89 -11.12 1.53 6.00
CA ARG A 89 -10.45 2.37 7.02
C ARG A 89 -9.82 3.61 6.38
N LEU A 90 -9.18 3.46 5.23
CA LEU A 90 -8.59 4.58 4.51
C LEU A 90 -9.66 5.55 4.00
N SER A 91 -10.79 5.05 3.49
CA SER A 91 -11.93 5.87 3.11
C SER A 91 -12.45 6.69 4.29
N GLN A 92 -12.63 6.08 5.46
CA GLN A 92 -13.03 6.78 6.69
C GLN A 92 -11.99 7.82 7.15
N PHE A 93 -10.70 7.53 6.95
CA PHE A 93 -9.61 8.44 7.31
C PHE A 93 -9.58 9.69 6.42
N VAL A 94 -9.87 9.56 5.12
CA VAL A 94 -9.84 10.71 4.19
C VAL A 94 -11.17 11.46 4.13
N MET A 95 -12.31 10.84 4.45
CA MET A 95 -13.60 11.51 4.61
C MET A 95 -13.66 12.25 5.95
N PRO A 96 -14.36 13.36 6.09
CA PRO A 96 -15.24 14.01 5.10
C PRO A 96 -14.56 15.09 4.23
N GLU A 97 -13.24 15.23 4.26
CA GLU A 97 -12.53 16.34 3.64
C GLU A 97 -12.40 16.17 2.11
N ALA A 98 -12.46 14.94 1.63
CA ALA A 98 -12.42 14.65 0.19
C ALA A 98 -13.49 13.60 -0.14
N ASN A 99 -14.30 13.85 -1.14
CA ASN A 99 -15.25 12.87 -1.67
C ASN A 99 -14.51 11.83 -2.56
N ILE A 100 -13.51 11.18 -1.98
CA ILE A 100 -12.63 10.22 -2.66
C ILE A 100 -12.65 8.93 -1.82
N ASN A 101 -12.87 7.78 -2.46
CA ASN A 101 -12.76 6.50 -1.77
C ASN A 101 -11.29 6.14 -1.48
N GLY A 102 -11.06 5.25 -0.48
CA GLY A 102 -9.74 4.89 -0.02
C GLY A 102 -8.86 4.27 -1.11
N THR A 103 -9.43 3.44 -1.98
CA THR A 103 -8.69 2.82 -3.10
C THR A 103 -8.13 3.88 -4.04
N ARG A 104 -8.95 4.85 -4.45
CA ARG A 104 -8.50 5.95 -5.33
C ARG A 104 -7.45 6.82 -4.66
N ALA A 105 -7.61 7.13 -3.36
CA ALA A 105 -6.63 7.88 -2.59
C ALA A 105 -5.29 7.13 -2.51
N TYR A 106 -5.33 5.83 -2.22
CA TYR A 106 -4.16 4.97 -2.17
C TYR A 106 -3.42 4.90 -3.51
N MET A 107 -4.14 4.63 -4.60
CA MET A 107 -3.55 4.55 -5.94
C MET A 107 -2.93 5.88 -6.38
N SER A 108 -3.61 7.00 -6.09
CA SER A 108 -3.05 8.33 -6.33
C SER A 108 -1.73 8.54 -5.59
N LEU A 109 -1.65 8.11 -4.33
CA LEU A 109 -0.44 8.25 -3.53
C LEU A 109 0.71 7.37 -4.06
N ILE A 110 0.44 6.16 -4.53
CA ILE A 110 1.43 5.28 -5.18
C ILE A 110 2.01 5.95 -6.43
N LEU A 111 1.16 6.51 -7.30
CA LEU A 111 1.61 7.24 -8.50
C LEU A 111 2.45 8.48 -8.17
N GLN A 112 2.13 9.16 -7.08
CA GLN A 112 2.94 10.27 -6.58
C GLN A 112 4.29 9.77 -6.04
N ALA A 113 4.32 8.63 -5.35
CA ALA A 113 5.56 8.03 -4.85
C ALA A 113 6.51 7.64 -5.99
N GLU A 114 6.00 7.06 -7.07
CA GLU A 114 6.78 6.78 -8.28
C GLU A 114 7.47 8.04 -8.84
N LYS A 115 6.81 9.19 -8.76
CA LYS A 115 7.31 10.45 -9.30
C LYS A 115 8.25 11.20 -8.35
N TYR A 116 7.97 11.19 -7.05
CA TYR A 116 8.60 12.09 -6.09
C TYR A 116 9.49 11.39 -5.05
N TYR A 117 9.51 10.05 -5.02
CA TYR A 117 10.37 9.29 -4.12
C TYR A 117 11.44 8.51 -4.91
N PRO A 118 12.70 9.01 -4.96
CA PRO A 118 13.79 8.31 -5.65
C PRO A 118 14.00 6.89 -5.11
N GLY A 119 13.97 5.90 -6.00
CA GLY A 119 14.14 4.49 -5.62
C GLY A 119 12.88 3.77 -5.16
N PHE A 120 11.71 4.44 -5.15
CA PHE A 120 10.44 3.82 -4.76
C PHE A 120 10.11 2.57 -5.59
N HIS A 121 10.29 2.65 -6.90
CA HIS A 121 10.04 1.53 -7.81
C HIS A 121 10.83 0.27 -7.43
N GLN A 122 12.12 0.41 -7.09
CA GLN A 122 12.96 -0.71 -6.68
C GLN A 122 12.45 -1.34 -5.39
N MET A 123 12.10 -0.51 -4.38
CA MET A 123 11.57 -0.99 -3.10
C MET A 123 10.22 -1.68 -3.25
N LEU A 124 9.33 -1.12 -4.06
CA LEU A 124 8.03 -1.73 -4.36
C LEU A 124 8.22 -3.07 -5.10
N SER A 125 9.12 -3.12 -6.07
CA SER A 125 9.44 -4.34 -6.82
C SER A 125 9.97 -5.47 -5.93
N GLU A 126 10.75 -5.16 -4.89
CA GLU A 126 11.21 -6.16 -3.92
C GLU A 126 10.06 -6.72 -3.07
N ILE A 127 9.15 -5.86 -2.61
CA ILE A 127 7.95 -6.29 -1.90
C ILE A 127 7.10 -7.19 -2.79
N GLU A 128 6.86 -6.78 -4.03
CA GLU A 128 6.10 -7.55 -5.01
C GLU A 128 6.71 -8.92 -5.32
N LYS A 129 8.04 -9.01 -5.42
CA LYS A 129 8.72 -10.30 -5.60
C LYS A 129 8.46 -11.25 -4.42
N ASN A 130 8.45 -10.74 -3.21
CA ASN A 130 8.16 -11.53 -2.02
C ASN A 130 6.70 -12.00 -2.01
N GLU A 131 5.75 -11.14 -2.37
CA GLU A 131 4.33 -11.50 -2.53
C GLU A 131 4.15 -12.61 -3.55
N MET A 132 4.79 -12.49 -4.71
CA MET A 132 4.73 -13.50 -5.77
C MET A 132 5.32 -14.83 -5.31
N ALA A 133 6.41 -14.82 -4.53
CA ALA A 133 7.01 -16.02 -3.98
C ALA A 133 6.09 -16.71 -2.97
N GLN A 134 5.40 -15.96 -2.13
CA GLN A 134 4.41 -16.49 -1.19
C GLN A 134 3.20 -17.08 -1.92
N LEU A 135 2.62 -16.34 -2.86
CA LEU A 135 1.51 -16.84 -3.68
C LEU A 135 1.90 -18.13 -4.42
N ARG A 136 3.13 -18.23 -4.92
CA ARG A 136 3.64 -19.43 -5.55
C ARG A 136 3.64 -20.64 -4.59
N GLN A 137 4.01 -20.45 -3.33
CA GLN A 137 3.97 -21.53 -2.33
C GLN A 137 2.53 -22.02 -2.08
N VAL A 138 1.56 -21.08 -1.99
CA VAL A 138 0.14 -21.40 -1.84
C VAL A 138 -0.38 -22.20 -3.04
N VAL A 139 -0.05 -21.79 -4.26
CA VAL A 139 -0.45 -22.47 -5.50
C VAL A 139 0.18 -23.87 -5.58
N VAL A 140 1.46 -24.03 -5.22
CA VAL A 140 2.13 -25.34 -5.19
C VAL A 140 1.48 -26.27 -4.16
N LYS A 141 1.12 -25.75 -2.98
CA LYS A 141 0.38 -26.51 -1.97
C LYS A 141 -0.99 -26.95 -2.51
N ALA A 142 -1.75 -26.03 -3.09
CA ALA A 142 -3.06 -26.33 -3.66
C ALA A 142 -3.01 -27.40 -4.77
N GLN A 143 -1.94 -27.47 -5.55
CA GLN A 143 -1.71 -28.56 -6.51
C GLN A 143 -1.44 -29.90 -5.82
N LYS A 144 -0.65 -29.91 -4.75
CA LYS A 144 -0.37 -31.14 -3.96
C LYS A 144 -1.62 -31.67 -3.27
N ASP A 145 -2.47 -30.77 -2.77
CA ASP A 145 -3.71 -31.09 -2.06
C ASP A 145 -4.87 -31.41 -3.01
N GLY A 146 -4.66 -31.28 -4.33
CA GLY A 146 -5.65 -31.61 -5.36
C GLY A 146 -6.71 -30.51 -5.59
N GLU A 147 -6.57 -29.33 -4.99
CA GLU A 147 -7.45 -28.17 -5.25
C GLU A 147 -7.27 -27.64 -6.67
N ILE A 148 -6.05 -27.73 -7.20
CA ILE A 148 -5.69 -27.35 -8.57
C ILE A 148 -5.10 -28.57 -9.28
N ARG A 149 -5.42 -28.73 -10.56
CA ARG A 149 -4.84 -29.79 -11.39
C ARG A 149 -3.31 -29.66 -11.43
N SER A 150 -2.61 -30.75 -11.21
CA SER A 150 -1.14 -30.81 -11.27
C SER A 150 -0.56 -30.47 -12.65
N SER A 151 -1.36 -30.55 -13.72
CA SER A 151 -0.99 -30.17 -15.08
C SER A 151 -0.99 -28.66 -15.34
N CYS A 152 -1.54 -27.84 -14.42
CA CYS A 152 -1.52 -26.39 -14.56
C CYS A 152 -0.11 -25.85 -14.35
N ASN A 153 0.32 -24.93 -15.20
CA ASN A 153 1.60 -24.24 -15.02
C ASN A 153 1.51 -23.26 -13.84
N THR A 154 2.27 -23.54 -12.77
CA THR A 154 2.27 -22.77 -11.53
C THR A 154 2.61 -21.29 -11.75
N ASP A 155 3.66 -21.02 -12.53
CA ASP A 155 4.14 -19.65 -12.72
C ASP A 155 3.15 -18.81 -13.55
N LEU A 156 2.53 -19.43 -14.56
CA LEU A 156 1.48 -18.77 -15.34
C LEU A 156 0.25 -18.48 -14.46
N LEU A 157 -0.15 -19.41 -13.60
CA LEU A 157 -1.27 -19.25 -12.68
C LEU A 157 -1.02 -18.08 -11.71
N VAL A 158 0.15 -18.04 -11.10
CA VAL A 158 0.56 -16.97 -10.19
C VAL A 158 0.52 -15.60 -10.89
N GLN A 159 1.04 -15.51 -12.12
CA GLN A 159 0.97 -14.28 -12.91
C GLN A 159 -0.48 -13.87 -13.24
N GLN A 160 -1.33 -14.80 -13.64
CA GLN A 160 -2.74 -14.51 -13.95
C GLN A 160 -3.50 -14.02 -12.71
N ILE A 161 -3.30 -14.66 -11.57
CA ILE A 161 -3.91 -14.25 -10.31
C ILE A 161 -3.51 -12.81 -9.98
N ARG A 162 -2.21 -12.48 -10.07
CA ARG A 162 -1.73 -11.13 -9.81
C ARG A 162 -2.36 -10.11 -10.76
N LEU A 163 -2.44 -10.41 -12.05
CA LEU A 163 -3.05 -9.50 -13.04
C LEU A 163 -4.54 -9.25 -12.75
N ILE A 164 -5.28 -10.27 -12.28
CA ILE A 164 -6.67 -10.12 -11.87
C ILE A 164 -6.80 -9.18 -10.67
N PHE A 165 -5.93 -9.34 -9.65
CA PHE A 165 -5.92 -8.47 -8.48
C PHE A 165 -5.61 -7.02 -8.86
N LEU A 166 -4.57 -6.79 -9.66
CA LEU A 166 -4.23 -5.46 -10.15
C LEU A 166 -5.38 -4.85 -10.97
N GLY A 167 -5.96 -5.61 -11.90
CA GLY A 167 -7.05 -5.12 -12.74
C GLY A 167 -8.34 -4.75 -12.00
N LYS A 168 -8.59 -5.34 -10.83
CA LYS A 168 -9.72 -4.97 -9.96
C LYS A 168 -9.44 -3.77 -9.05
N SER A 169 -8.18 -3.39 -8.91
CA SER A 169 -7.77 -2.24 -8.08
C SER A 169 -7.91 -0.90 -8.82
N TYR A 170 -8.14 -0.93 -10.12
CA TYR A 170 -8.42 0.23 -10.98
C TYR A 170 -9.91 0.31 -11.31
#